data_d1b72d480d14483bdc87efe5c7cf5dea
#
_entry.id   d1b72d480d14483bdc87efe5c7cf5dea
#
_cell.length_a   1.000
_cell.length_b   1.000
_cell.length_c   1.000
_cell.angle_alpha   90.00
_cell.angle_beta   90.00
_cell.angle_gamma   90.00
#
_symmetry.space_group_name_H-M   'P 1'
#
loop_
_entity.id
_entity.type
_entity.pdbx_description
1 polymer ?
#
loop_
_entity_poly.entity_id
_entity_poly.type
_entity_poly.pdbx_seq_one_letter_code
_entity_poly.pdbx_strand_id
1 'polypeptide(L)'
;MHPEELRDLPTVSAWLSLAEATRRTVMENYSNLNEEQLLNVATQENVLVQLENLRTHPAVSARLSNGQLNLHAWTYKIETGQVFSYQPDEGQFLPLTKCQQPQNDDTVVLQRSMSGDKCPIFQ
;
A
#
# COMPACT_ATOMS: atom_id res chain seq x y z
N MET A 1 -8.18 -16.06 11.34
CA MET A 1 -8.97 -15.43 12.42
C MET A 1 -10.32 -16.13 12.45
N HIS A 2 -10.61 -16.81 13.53
CA HIS A 2 -11.82 -17.62 13.66
C HIS A 2 -12.99 -16.72 14.08
N PRO A 3 -14.16 -16.79 13.40
CA PRO A 3 -15.33 -15.98 13.71
C PRO A 3 -15.83 -16.11 15.16
N GLU A 4 -15.51 -17.24 15.78
CA GLU A 4 -15.93 -17.55 17.16
C GLU A 4 -15.21 -16.71 18.21
N GLU A 5 -13.95 -16.33 17.94
CA GLU A 5 -13.14 -15.49 18.83
C GLU A 5 -13.58 -14.02 18.87
N LEU A 6 -14.41 -13.60 17.90
CA LEU A 6 -14.89 -12.23 17.76
C LEU A 6 -16.25 -11.97 18.44
N ARG A 7 -16.87 -12.99 19.02
CA ARG A 7 -18.20 -12.83 19.65
C ARG A 7 -18.19 -11.84 20.81
N ASP A 8 -17.08 -11.81 21.55
CA ASP A 8 -16.92 -10.91 22.70
C ASP A 8 -16.41 -9.51 22.31
N LEU A 9 -16.13 -9.29 21.03
CA LEU A 9 -15.57 -8.05 20.49
C LEU A 9 -16.40 -7.51 19.31
N PRO A 10 -17.64 -7.06 19.55
CA PRO A 10 -18.56 -6.69 18.48
C PRO A 10 -18.07 -5.51 17.62
N THR A 11 -17.38 -4.55 18.22
CA THR A 11 -16.80 -3.42 17.47
C THR A 11 -15.67 -3.87 16.54
N VAL A 12 -14.82 -4.79 17.00
CA VAL A 12 -13.75 -5.36 16.17
C VAL A 12 -14.35 -6.21 15.05
N SER A 13 -15.38 -7.00 15.34
CA SER A 13 -16.12 -7.78 14.33
C SER A 13 -16.72 -6.89 13.25
N ALA A 14 -17.38 -5.79 13.63
CA ALA A 14 -17.93 -4.83 12.70
C ALA A 14 -16.83 -4.16 11.84
N TRP A 15 -15.70 -3.82 12.43
CA TRP A 15 -14.57 -3.26 11.69
C TRP A 15 -13.96 -4.26 10.71
N LEU A 16 -13.76 -5.50 11.11
CA LEU A 16 -13.22 -6.56 10.25
C LEU A 16 -14.17 -6.95 9.11
N SER A 17 -15.48 -6.68 9.23
CA SER A 17 -16.41 -6.89 8.12
C SER A 17 -16.07 -6.04 6.88
N LEU A 18 -15.39 -4.91 7.06
CA LEU A 18 -14.90 -4.07 5.97
C LEU A 18 -13.79 -4.76 5.15
N ALA A 19 -13.09 -5.71 5.73
CA ALA A 19 -12.04 -6.49 5.07
C ALA A 19 -12.57 -7.79 4.41
N GLU A 20 -13.88 -8.00 4.36
CA GLU A 20 -14.47 -9.22 3.79
C GLU A 20 -14.15 -9.40 2.31
N ALA A 21 -14.08 -8.30 1.54
CA ALA A 21 -13.67 -8.35 0.13
C ALA A 21 -12.23 -8.88 0.00
N THR A 22 -11.30 -8.34 0.78
CA THR A 22 -9.91 -8.83 0.85
C THR A 22 -9.86 -10.31 1.22
N ARG A 23 -10.60 -10.71 2.26
CA ARG A 23 -10.63 -12.10 2.71
C ARG A 23 -11.06 -13.05 1.59
N ARG A 24 -12.11 -12.72 0.84
CA ARG A 24 -12.59 -13.54 -0.29
C ARG A 24 -11.53 -13.67 -1.37
N THR A 25 -10.95 -12.54 -1.82
CA THR A 25 -9.89 -12.53 -2.83
C THR A 25 -8.73 -13.44 -2.43
N VAL A 26 -8.29 -13.33 -1.18
CA VAL A 26 -7.17 -14.11 -0.66
C VAL A 26 -7.51 -15.61 -0.61
N MET A 27 -8.70 -15.97 -0.12
CA MET A 27 -9.11 -17.37 0.01
C MET A 27 -9.33 -18.05 -1.35
N GLU A 28 -9.81 -17.31 -2.35
CA GLU A 28 -10.04 -17.84 -3.69
C GLU A 28 -8.73 -18.01 -4.49
N ASN A 29 -7.81 -17.06 -4.39
CA ASN A 29 -6.64 -17.02 -5.26
C ASN A 29 -5.38 -17.61 -4.63
N TYR A 30 -5.30 -17.69 -3.29
CA TYR A 30 -4.05 -17.99 -2.57
C TYR A 30 -4.20 -19.13 -1.54
N SER A 31 -5.12 -20.06 -1.77
CA SER A 31 -5.43 -21.18 -0.84
C SER A 31 -4.26 -22.14 -0.55
N ASN A 32 -3.21 -22.13 -1.38
CA ASN A 32 -2.07 -23.05 -1.30
C ASN A 32 -0.87 -22.49 -0.54
N LEU A 33 -0.98 -21.26 0.00
CA LEU A 33 0.11 -20.62 0.70
C LEU A 33 0.16 -21.03 2.18
N ASN A 34 1.35 -20.97 2.77
CA ASN A 34 1.50 -21.11 4.21
C ASN A 34 0.97 -19.87 4.95
N GLU A 35 0.83 -19.97 6.27
CA GLU A 35 0.21 -18.92 7.09
C GLU A 35 0.94 -17.57 7.00
N GLU A 36 2.27 -17.57 7.02
CA GLU A 36 3.09 -16.34 6.89
C GLU A 36 2.91 -15.69 5.52
N GLN A 37 2.95 -16.49 4.46
CA GLN A 37 2.74 -16.02 3.10
C GLN A 37 1.32 -15.48 2.92
N LEU A 38 0.33 -16.17 3.48
CA LEU A 38 -1.07 -15.77 3.44
C LEU A 38 -1.29 -14.42 4.14
N LEU A 39 -0.62 -14.20 5.29
CA LEU A 39 -0.68 -12.92 6.00
C LEU A 39 -0.07 -11.78 5.17
N ASN A 40 1.08 -12.02 4.54
CA ASN A 40 1.72 -11.03 3.67
C ASN A 40 0.81 -10.65 2.49
N VAL A 41 0.24 -11.65 1.81
CA VAL A 41 -0.68 -11.42 0.69
C VAL A 41 -1.95 -10.71 1.16
N ALA A 42 -2.55 -11.14 2.28
CA ALA A 42 -3.74 -10.48 2.81
C ALA A 42 -3.49 -9.01 3.15
N THR A 43 -2.31 -8.69 3.67
CA THR A 43 -1.92 -7.29 3.95
C THR A 43 -1.83 -6.48 2.66
N GLN A 44 -1.18 -7.01 1.63
CA GLN A 44 -1.01 -6.34 0.33
C GLN A 44 -2.36 -6.15 -0.37
N GLU A 45 -3.18 -7.20 -0.46
CA GLU A 45 -4.52 -7.14 -1.05
C GLU A 45 -5.42 -6.14 -0.32
N ASN A 46 -5.34 -6.09 1.02
CA ASN A 46 -6.10 -5.10 1.77
C ASN A 46 -5.71 -3.65 1.42
N VAL A 47 -4.42 -3.38 1.25
CA VAL A 47 -3.93 -2.05 0.84
C VAL A 47 -4.48 -1.68 -0.55
N LEU A 48 -4.50 -2.62 -1.50
CA LEU A 48 -5.04 -2.38 -2.84
C LEU A 48 -6.55 -2.13 -2.83
N VAL A 49 -7.30 -2.88 -2.03
CA VAL A 49 -8.75 -2.64 -1.83
C VAL A 49 -9.01 -1.26 -1.24
N GLN A 50 -8.21 -0.83 -0.24
CA GLN A 50 -8.36 0.51 0.33
C GLN A 50 -7.97 1.62 -0.65
N LEU A 51 -6.96 1.39 -1.49
CA LEU A 51 -6.59 2.32 -2.55
C LEU A 51 -7.75 2.51 -3.54
N GLU A 52 -8.41 1.43 -3.93
CA GLU A 52 -9.57 1.49 -4.82
C GLU A 52 -10.76 2.19 -4.16
N ASN A 53 -11.04 1.90 -2.90
CA ASN A 53 -12.07 2.61 -2.13
C ASN A 53 -11.81 4.12 -2.08
N LEU A 54 -10.55 4.54 -1.92
CA LEU A 54 -10.19 5.96 -1.96
C LEU A 54 -10.42 6.58 -3.33
N ARG A 55 -10.12 5.87 -4.41
CA ARG A 55 -10.34 6.36 -5.79
C ARG A 55 -11.81 6.63 -6.09
N THR A 56 -12.71 5.84 -5.53
CA THR A 56 -14.16 6.01 -5.72
C THR A 56 -14.76 7.11 -4.85
N HIS A 57 -14.02 7.61 -3.85
CA HIS A 57 -14.51 8.70 -3.01
C HIS A 57 -14.59 10.01 -3.81
N PRO A 58 -15.75 10.72 -3.85
CA PRO A 58 -15.97 11.85 -4.74
C PRO A 58 -14.94 12.97 -4.62
N ALA A 59 -14.55 13.35 -3.40
CA ALA A 59 -13.57 14.41 -3.16
C ALA A 59 -12.15 14.00 -3.61
N VAL A 60 -11.81 12.72 -3.53
CA VAL A 60 -10.52 12.18 -3.97
C VAL A 60 -10.51 12.08 -5.49
N SER A 61 -11.57 11.50 -6.08
CA SER A 61 -11.73 11.34 -7.53
C SER A 61 -11.64 12.68 -8.27
N ALA A 62 -12.30 13.73 -7.76
CA ALA A 62 -12.23 15.06 -8.35
C ALA A 62 -10.80 15.63 -8.37
N ARG A 63 -10.02 15.43 -7.32
CA ARG A 63 -8.63 15.91 -7.26
C ARG A 63 -7.66 15.08 -8.09
N LEU A 64 -7.88 13.77 -8.16
CA LEU A 64 -7.12 12.88 -9.04
C LEU A 64 -7.29 13.29 -10.50
N SER A 65 -8.53 13.55 -10.94
CA SER A 65 -8.86 13.96 -12.32
C SER A 65 -8.20 15.29 -12.69
N ASN A 66 -8.00 16.18 -11.73
CA ASN A 66 -7.35 17.47 -11.93
C ASN A 66 -5.81 17.42 -11.75
N GLY A 67 -5.23 16.24 -11.50
CA GLY A 67 -3.79 16.10 -11.23
C GLY A 67 -3.30 16.76 -9.95
N GLN A 68 -4.20 17.06 -9.01
CA GLN A 68 -3.88 17.73 -7.73
C GLN A 68 -3.56 16.75 -6.60
N LEU A 69 -3.74 15.45 -6.83
CA LEU A 69 -3.55 14.41 -5.84
C LEU A 69 -2.95 13.18 -6.50
N ASN A 70 -1.99 12.57 -5.81
CA ASN A 70 -1.47 11.24 -6.13
C ASN A 70 -1.78 10.30 -4.97
N LEU A 71 -2.09 9.04 -5.28
CA LEU A 71 -2.31 7.98 -4.31
C LEU A 71 -1.16 6.99 -4.37
N HIS A 72 -0.67 6.61 -3.20
CA HIS A 72 0.40 5.62 -3.05
C HIS A 72 -0.07 4.49 -2.15
N ALA A 73 0.24 3.26 -2.52
CA ALA A 73 -0.03 2.07 -1.73
C ALA A 73 1.29 1.55 -1.15
N TRP A 74 1.42 1.60 0.18
CA TRP A 74 2.63 1.15 0.87
C TRP A 74 2.31 0.06 1.89
N THR A 75 3.21 -0.88 2.05
CA THR A 75 3.23 -1.84 3.15
C THR A 75 4.51 -1.69 3.95
N TYR A 76 4.41 -1.80 5.26
CA TYR A 76 5.54 -1.73 6.17
C TYR A 76 5.72 -3.08 6.87
N LYS A 77 6.89 -3.67 6.72
CA LYS A 77 7.25 -4.93 7.38
C LYS A 77 7.95 -4.63 8.70
N ILE A 78 7.25 -4.87 9.81
CA ILE A 78 7.72 -4.52 11.17
C ILE A 78 9.02 -5.25 11.51
N GLU A 79 9.14 -6.53 11.14
CA GLU A 79 10.26 -7.40 11.48
C GLU A 79 11.59 -6.92 10.86
N THR A 80 11.52 -6.30 9.69
CA THR A 80 12.71 -5.86 8.94
C THR A 80 12.86 -4.35 8.85
N GLY A 81 11.82 -3.59 9.24
CA GLY A 81 11.77 -2.14 9.08
C GLY A 81 11.70 -1.68 7.62
N GLN A 82 11.37 -2.58 6.69
CA GLN A 82 11.31 -2.28 5.27
C GLN A 82 9.93 -1.76 4.87
N VAL A 83 9.94 -0.79 3.94
CA VAL A 83 8.76 -0.28 3.26
C VAL A 83 8.72 -0.82 1.85
N PHE A 84 7.56 -1.28 1.42
CA PHE A 84 7.29 -1.70 0.04
C PHE A 84 6.25 -0.78 -0.56
N SER A 85 6.46 -0.35 -1.79
CA SER A 85 5.53 0.47 -2.57
C SER A 85 4.96 -0.36 -3.72
N TYR A 86 3.65 -0.27 -3.93
CA TYR A 86 3.02 -0.87 -5.09
C TYR A 86 3.40 -0.12 -6.35
N GLN A 87 3.88 -0.85 -7.34
CA GLN A 87 4.19 -0.34 -8.67
C GLN A 87 3.13 -0.85 -9.65
N PRO A 88 2.24 0.03 -10.13
CA PRO A 88 1.14 -0.38 -11.01
C PRO A 88 1.63 -1.01 -12.32
N ASP A 89 2.76 -0.54 -12.85
CA ASP A 89 3.34 -1.00 -14.12
C ASP A 89 3.84 -2.45 -14.03
N GLU A 90 4.28 -2.86 -12.83
CA GLU A 90 4.77 -4.22 -12.57
C GLU A 90 3.72 -5.10 -11.86
N GLY A 91 2.64 -4.49 -11.36
CA GLY A 91 1.60 -5.19 -10.60
C GLY A 91 2.09 -5.79 -9.28
N GLN A 92 3.18 -5.25 -8.70
CA GLN A 92 3.85 -5.82 -7.53
C GLN A 92 4.24 -4.76 -6.50
N PHE A 93 4.39 -5.22 -5.25
CA PHE A 93 5.00 -4.42 -4.18
C PHE A 93 6.51 -4.59 -4.20
N LEU A 94 7.23 -3.51 -4.49
CA LEU A 94 8.70 -3.49 -4.52
C LEU A 94 9.27 -2.73 -3.32
N PRO A 95 10.45 -3.11 -2.82
CA PRO A 95 11.12 -2.40 -1.76
C PRO A 95 11.35 -0.93 -2.13
N LEU A 96 10.95 -0.03 -1.25
CA LEU A 96 11.22 1.39 -1.40
C LEU A 96 12.68 1.63 -1.03
N THR A 97 13.56 1.57 -2.02
CA THR A 97 14.98 1.92 -1.84
C THR A 97 15.10 3.42 -1.60
N LYS A 98 15.92 3.81 -0.61
CA LYS A 98 16.29 5.22 -0.46
C LYS A 98 16.91 5.67 -1.77
N CYS A 99 16.35 6.73 -2.36
CA CYS A 99 17.06 7.43 -3.43
C CYS A 99 18.43 7.79 -2.89
N GLN A 100 19.50 7.30 -3.51
CA GLN A 100 20.84 7.75 -3.19
C GLN A 100 20.87 9.23 -3.52
N GLN A 101 20.86 10.06 -2.49
CA GLN A 101 21.25 11.46 -2.67
C GLN A 101 22.69 11.43 -3.18
N PRO A 102 23.00 12.13 -4.28
CA PRO A 102 24.39 12.32 -4.63
C PRO A 102 25.05 12.99 -3.41
N GLN A 103 26.07 12.31 -2.86
CA GLN A 103 26.91 12.89 -1.85
C GLN A 103 27.66 14.03 -2.51
N ASN A 104 27.16 15.23 -2.39
CA ASN A 104 27.91 16.47 -2.58
C ASN A 104 27.62 17.41 -1.46
N ASP A 105 28.70 17.66 -0.76
CA ASP A 105 29.03 18.73 0.17
C ASP A 105 28.19 20.01 -0.01
N ASP A 106 27.74 20.51 1.15
CA ASP A 106 27.39 21.90 1.40
C ASP A 106 26.80 22.74 0.26
N THR A 107 25.50 22.60 0.03
CA THR A 107 24.63 23.73 -0.22
C THR A 107 23.20 23.20 -0.43
N VAL A 108 22.28 23.57 0.48
CA VAL A 108 20.85 23.37 0.29
C VAL A 108 20.40 24.30 -0.83
N VAL A 109 20.42 23.84 -2.05
CA VAL A 109 19.74 24.47 -3.18
C VAL A 109 18.67 23.51 -3.65
N LEU A 110 17.42 23.90 -3.48
CA LEU A 110 16.28 23.27 -4.10
C LEU A 110 16.40 23.41 -5.63
N GLN A 111 17.23 22.58 -6.25
CA GLN A 111 17.23 22.45 -7.69
C GLN A 111 16.27 21.35 -8.11
N ARG A 112 15.20 21.77 -8.79
CA ARG A 112 14.40 20.88 -9.64
C ARG A 112 15.33 20.25 -10.68
N SER A 113 15.82 19.06 -10.43
CA SER A 113 16.53 18.28 -11.43
C SER A 113 15.52 17.74 -12.43
N MET A 114 15.48 18.33 -13.61
CA MET A 114 14.83 17.77 -14.79
C MET A 114 15.81 16.79 -15.45
N SER A 115 15.98 15.60 -14.88
CA SER A 115 16.67 14.50 -15.54
C SER A 115 16.22 13.17 -14.93
N GLY A 116 15.69 12.36 -15.75
CA GLY A 116 15.25 10.98 -15.88
C GLY A 116 15.19 10.00 -14.73
N ASP A 117 15.71 10.28 -13.55
CA ASP A 117 15.64 9.35 -12.42
C ASP A 117 14.70 9.90 -11.34
N LYS A 118 13.41 9.73 -11.58
CA LYS A 118 12.38 10.17 -10.64
C LYS A 118 12.26 9.17 -9.51
N CYS A 119 12.66 9.60 -8.30
CA CYS A 119 12.33 8.89 -7.07
C CYS A 119 10.80 8.77 -6.95
N PRO A 120 10.22 7.57 -6.76
CA PRO A 120 8.76 7.36 -6.72
C PRO A 120 8.06 8.09 -5.57
N ILE A 121 8.81 8.68 -4.62
CA ILE A 121 8.26 9.43 -3.50
C ILE A 121 7.78 10.84 -3.89
N PHE A 122 8.23 11.39 -5.03
CA PHE A 122 7.97 12.78 -5.43
C PHE A 122 7.20 12.91 -6.76
N GLN A 123 6.44 11.89 -7.14
CA GLN A 123 5.48 11.99 -8.25
C GLN A 123 4.07 12.15 -7.74
#